data_f9a5fa6c427d113388b3aef310911222
#
_entry.id   f9a5fa6c427d113388b3aef310911222
#
_cell.length_a   1.000
_cell.length_b   1.000
_cell.length_c   1.000
_cell.angle_alpha   90.00
_cell.angle_beta   90.00
_cell.angle_gamma   90.00
#
_symmetry.space_group_name_H-M   'P 1'
#
loop_
_entity.id
_entity.type
_entity.pdbx_description
1 polymer ?
#
loop_
_entity_poly.entity_id
_entity_poly.type
_entity_poly.pdbx_seq_one_letter_code
_entity_poly.pdbx_strand_id
1 'polypeptide(L)'
;IVFMKFKGRGILFGIIMVTYMLPTAATYIPSYIILANHQLLNTYTGLIISSSVSIFGIFLLRQAFMQVPSAMVEAAQIDGASHFRILHLVVFPMTKSSFITFGLMSFIASYNNYMWPSLITNDSDKYMVSQGLRSFFIEGGAYGTEWSLVMAASAVIVIPLLIMFAFAQKWFIDGIGGDTGVKG
;
A
#
# COMPACT_ATOMS: atom_id res chain seq x y z
N ILE A 1 2.65 -11.09 -15.08
CA ILE A 1 4.06 -10.75 -15.38
C ILE A 1 5.02 -11.88 -14.98
N VAL A 2 4.78 -12.63 -13.88
CA VAL A 2 5.68 -13.73 -13.46
C VAL A 2 5.45 -14.98 -14.31
N PHE A 3 4.25 -15.55 -14.27
CA PHE A 3 3.91 -16.81 -14.92
C PHE A 3 3.40 -16.68 -16.37
N MET A 4 2.97 -15.49 -16.76
CA MET A 4 2.51 -15.26 -18.14
C MET A 4 3.70 -15.00 -19.06
N LYS A 5 3.78 -15.77 -20.16
CA LYS A 5 4.82 -15.63 -21.17
C LYS A 5 4.31 -14.72 -22.31
N PHE A 6 4.78 -13.47 -22.33
CA PHE A 6 4.54 -12.53 -23.42
C PHE A 6 5.78 -11.71 -23.73
N LYS A 7 5.89 -11.25 -25.00
CA LYS A 7 7.02 -10.41 -25.43
C LYS A 7 6.97 -9.06 -24.72
N GLY A 8 8.10 -8.60 -24.18
CA GLY A 8 8.19 -7.29 -23.53
C GLY A 8 7.87 -7.27 -22.03
N ARG A 9 7.60 -8.42 -21.38
CA ARG A 9 7.29 -8.46 -19.93
C ARG A 9 8.38 -7.83 -19.04
N GLY A 10 9.66 -7.98 -19.43
CA GLY A 10 10.79 -7.39 -18.74
C GLY A 10 10.83 -5.88 -18.90
N ILE A 11 10.55 -5.39 -20.10
CA ILE A 11 10.50 -3.96 -20.41
C ILE A 11 9.35 -3.31 -19.63
N LEU A 12 8.17 -3.92 -19.63
CA LEU A 12 7.02 -3.43 -18.85
C LEU A 12 7.36 -3.30 -17.36
N PHE A 13 7.97 -4.33 -16.79
CA PHE A 13 8.39 -4.28 -15.39
C PHE A 13 9.48 -3.23 -15.16
N GLY A 14 10.43 -3.11 -16.08
CA GLY A 14 11.46 -2.07 -16.02
C GLY A 14 10.87 -0.66 -16.02
N ILE A 15 9.89 -0.38 -16.87
CA ILE A 15 9.18 0.92 -16.88
C ILE A 15 8.51 1.18 -15.54
N ILE A 16 7.82 0.18 -14.97
CA ILE A 16 7.20 0.31 -13.64
C ILE A 16 8.26 0.65 -12.58
N MET A 17 9.43 0.01 -12.63
CA MET A 17 10.51 0.28 -11.66
C MET A 17 11.12 1.67 -11.85
N VAL A 18 11.29 2.13 -13.08
CA VAL A 18 11.77 3.49 -13.35
C VAL A 18 10.81 4.54 -12.81
N THR A 19 9.49 4.32 -12.92
CA THR A 19 8.51 5.25 -12.34
C THR A 19 8.59 5.31 -10.81
N TYR A 20 9.04 4.25 -10.15
CA TYR A 20 9.28 4.25 -8.69
C TYR A 20 10.44 5.16 -8.27
N MET A 21 11.40 5.40 -9.17
CA MET A 21 12.52 6.29 -8.90
C MET A 21 12.18 7.78 -8.98
N LEU A 22 11.01 8.12 -9.53
CA LEU A 22 10.57 9.50 -9.59
C LEU A 22 10.24 10.04 -8.19
N PRO A 23 10.69 11.24 -7.84
CA PRO A 23 10.29 11.88 -6.59
C PRO A 23 8.77 12.02 -6.50
N THR A 24 8.16 11.54 -5.42
CA THR A 24 6.71 11.60 -5.24
C THR A 24 6.16 13.04 -5.38
N ALA A 25 6.94 14.02 -4.91
CA ALA A 25 6.57 15.44 -5.03
C ALA A 25 6.40 15.88 -6.51
N ALA A 26 7.17 15.32 -7.44
CA ALA A 26 7.05 15.65 -8.86
C ALA A 26 5.75 15.14 -9.48
N THR A 27 5.15 14.09 -8.90
CA THR A 27 3.90 13.51 -9.40
C THR A 27 2.65 14.20 -8.84
N TYR A 28 2.77 15.01 -7.79
CA TYR A 28 1.62 15.66 -7.15
C TYR A 28 0.89 16.62 -8.10
N ILE A 29 1.61 17.48 -8.81
CA ILE A 29 1.00 18.47 -9.70
C ILE A 29 0.24 17.81 -10.85
N PRO A 30 0.82 16.89 -11.64
CA PRO A 30 0.08 16.18 -12.67
C PRO A 30 -1.13 15.41 -12.13
N SER A 31 -0.99 14.73 -11.00
CA SER A 31 -2.08 13.97 -10.38
C SER A 31 -3.21 14.86 -9.91
N TYR A 32 -2.89 16.02 -9.33
CA TYR A 32 -3.87 17.04 -8.95
C TYR A 32 -4.68 17.54 -10.15
N ILE A 33 -4.00 17.87 -11.26
CA ILE A 33 -4.64 18.34 -12.49
C ILE A 33 -5.59 17.25 -13.05
N ILE A 34 -5.17 16.00 -13.06
CA ILE A 34 -6.01 14.89 -13.50
C ILE A 34 -7.27 14.78 -12.63
N LEU A 35 -7.13 14.80 -11.31
CA LEU A 35 -8.28 14.75 -10.40
C LEU A 35 -9.20 15.95 -10.55
N ALA A 36 -8.64 17.17 -10.74
CA ALA A 36 -9.40 18.38 -10.96
C ALA A 36 -10.24 18.29 -12.24
N ASN A 37 -9.65 17.85 -13.34
CA ASN A 37 -10.34 17.70 -14.63
C ASN A 37 -11.49 16.69 -14.57
N HIS A 38 -11.40 15.69 -13.69
CA HIS A 38 -12.44 14.68 -13.48
C HIS A 38 -13.40 15.04 -12.32
N GLN A 39 -13.29 16.25 -11.73
CA GLN A 39 -14.11 16.69 -10.59
C GLN A 39 -14.01 15.76 -9.37
N LEU A 40 -12.84 15.14 -9.17
CA LEU A 40 -12.57 14.21 -8.08
C LEU A 40 -11.86 14.83 -6.88
N LEU A 41 -11.53 16.16 -6.95
CA LEU A 41 -11.01 16.88 -5.79
C LEU A 41 -12.08 16.95 -4.70
N ASN A 42 -11.62 16.92 -3.46
CA ASN A 42 -12.45 16.99 -2.27
C ASN A 42 -13.51 15.86 -2.20
N THR A 43 -13.16 14.67 -2.70
CA THR A 43 -14.03 13.49 -2.67
C THR A 43 -13.28 12.26 -2.14
N TYR A 44 -14.02 11.35 -1.46
CA TYR A 44 -13.48 10.04 -1.07
C TYR A 44 -13.05 9.20 -2.28
N THR A 45 -13.75 9.31 -3.39
CA THR A 45 -13.41 8.61 -4.64
C THR A 45 -12.04 9.06 -5.16
N GLY A 46 -11.77 10.37 -5.15
CA GLY A 46 -10.47 10.90 -5.53
C GLY A 46 -9.33 10.41 -4.63
N LEU A 47 -9.55 10.38 -3.31
CA LEU A 47 -8.59 9.82 -2.34
C LEU A 47 -8.32 8.35 -2.61
N ILE A 48 -9.35 7.53 -2.81
CA ILE A 48 -9.22 6.08 -3.02
C ILE A 48 -8.53 5.79 -4.35
N ILE A 49 -8.99 6.37 -5.45
CA ILE A 49 -8.44 6.09 -6.79
C ILE A 49 -6.97 6.51 -6.87
N SER A 50 -6.63 7.69 -6.38
CA SER A 50 -5.25 8.19 -6.43
C SER A 50 -4.27 7.40 -5.56
N SER A 51 -4.78 6.70 -4.55
CA SER A 51 -3.97 5.89 -3.61
C SER A 51 -4.05 4.37 -3.89
N SER A 52 -4.82 3.93 -4.89
CA SER A 52 -5.11 2.50 -5.13
C SER A 52 -3.93 1.72 -5.70
N VAL A 53 -2.96 2.38 -6.31
CA VAL A 53 -1.82 1.72 -6.96
C VAL A 53 -0.55 1.94 -6.15
N SER A 54 0.12 0.85 -5.79
CA SER A 54 1.41 0.86 -5.12
C SER A 54 2.46 0.17 -5.99
N ILE A 55 3.43 0.93 -6.49
CA ILE A 55 4.56 0.37 -7.27
C ILE A 55 5.39 -0.56 -6.39
N PHE A 56 5.60 -0.17 -5.13
CA PHE A 56 6.25 -1.03 -4.13
C PHE A 56 5.49 -2.36 -3.95
N GLY A 57 4.15 -2.31 -3.91
CA GLY A 57 3.32 -3.52 -3.82
C GLY A 57 3.48 -4.42 -5.04
N ILE A 58 3.54 -3.86 -6.25
CA ILE A 58 3.81 -4.62 -7.49
C ILE A 58 5.18 -5.31 -7.40
N PHE A 59 6.20 -4.61 -6.92
CA PHE A 59 7.53 -5.18 -6.73
C PHE A 59 7.52 -6.31 -5.70
N LEU A 60 6.99 -6.07 -4.49
CA LEU A 60 6.96 -7.03 -3.39
C LEU A 60 6.22 -8.32 -3.79
N LEU A 61 5.01 -8.18 -4.33
CA LEU A 61 4.22 -9.34 -4.74
C LEU A 61 4.86 -10.09 -5.92
N ARG A 62 5.53 -9.38 -6.83
CA ARG A 62 6.29 -10.03 -7.89
C ARG A 62 7.43 -10.89 -7.32
N GLN A 63 8.18 -10.39 -6.34
CA GLN A 63 9.24 -11.17 -5.70
C GLN A 63 8.68 -12.42 -5.02
N ALA A 64 7.57 -12.28 -4.30
CA ALA A 64 6.89 -13.41 -3.68
C ALA A 64 6.42 -14.45 -4.71
N PHE A 65 5.84 -14.01 -5.83
CA PHE A 65 5.38 -14.92 -6.89
C PHE A 65 6.53 -15.66 -7.58
N MET A 66 7.71 -15.06 -7.64
CA MET A 66 8.91 -15.70 -8.19
C MET A 66 9.45 -16.85 -7.31
N GLN A 67 9.06 -16.89 -6.03
CA GLN A 67 9.43 -17.96 -5.11
C GLN A 67 8.51 -19.19 -5.25
N VAL A 68 7.36 -19.07 -5.91
CA VAL A 68 6.45 -20.19 -6.15
C VAL A 68 7.07 -21.14 -7.18
N PRO A 69 7.22 -22.44 -6.86
CA PRO A 69 7.79 -23.41 -7.78
C PRO A 69 6.99 -23.49 -9.09
N SER A 70 7.67 -23.36 -10.24
CA SER A 70 7.02 -23.41 -11.55
C SER A 70 6.27 -24.71 -11.80
N ALA A 71 6.78 -25.83 -11.27
CA ALA A 71 6.15 -27.14 -11.38
C ALA A 71 4.70 -27.16 -10.85
N MET A 72 4.39 -26.43 -9.78
CA MET A 72 3.02 -26.35 -9.25
C MET A 72 2.09 -25.59 -10.20
N VAL A 73 2.61 -24.53 -10.81
CA VAL A 73 1.85 -23.73 -11.78
C VAL A 73 1.63 -24.53 -13.07
N GLU A 74 2.65 -25.25 -13.52
CA GLU A 74 2.60 -26.11 -14.72
C GLU A 74 1.63 -27.27 -14.53
N ALA A 75 1.66 -27.96 -13.36
CA ALA A 75 0.70 -29.02 -13.04
C ALA A 75 -0.75 -28.48 -13.11
N ALA A 76 -1.03 -27.33 -12.48
CA ALA A 76 -2.35 -26.73 -12.55
C ALA A 76 -2.77 -26.33 -13.99
N GLN A 77 -1.81 -25.95 -14.85
CA GLN A 77 -2.09 -25.70 -16.27
C GLN A 77 -2.43 -26.98 -17.03
N ILE A 78 -1.74 -28.10 -16.75
CA ILE A 78 -2.04 -29.41 -17.33
C ILE A 78 -3.44 -29.85 -16.91
N ASP A 79 -3.85 -29.58 -15.65
CA ASP A 79 -5.20 -29.85 -15.16
C ASP A 79 -6.27 -28.90 -15.76
N GLY A 80 -5.90 -28.04 -16.70
CA GLY A 80 -6.82 -27.12 -17.39
C GLY A 80 -7.26 -25.91 -16.57
N ALA A 81 -6.56 -25.57 -15.50
CA ALA A 81 -6.91 -24.40 -14.70
C ALA A 81 -6.60 -23.10 -15.44
N SER A 82 -7.57 -22.16 -15.46
CA SER A 82 -7.38 -20.81 -16.00
C SER A 82 -6.36 -20.03 -15.17
N HIS A 83 -5.74 -19.02 -15.76
CA HIS A 83 -4.76 -18.15 -15.06
C HIS A 83 -5.32 -17.55 -13.75
N PHE A 84 -6.59 -17.18 -13.73
CA PHE A 84 -7.24 -16.65 -12.55
C PHE A 84 -7.40 -17.73 -11.46
N ARG A 85 -7.74 -18.95 -11.86
CA ARG A 85 -7.85 -20.08 -10.95
C ARG A 85 -6.50 -20.47 -10.36
N ILE A 86 -5.44 -20.44 -11.17
CA ILE A 86 -4.05 -20.66 -10.70
C ILE A 86 -3.66 -19.59 -9.68
N LEU A 87 -3.96 -18.34 -9.96
CA LEU A 87 -3.68 -17.24 -9.02
C LEU A 87 -4.34 -17.47 -7.66
N HIS A 88 -5.62 -17.84 -7.64
CA HIS A 88 -6.36 -17.99 -6.39
C HIS A 88 -6.08 -19.29 -5.64
N LEU A 89 -5.91 -20.42 -6.35
CA LEU A 89 -5.78 -21.74 -5.73
C LEU A 89 -4.34 -22.17 -5.48
N VAL A 90 -3.38 -21.61 -6.20
CA VAL A 90 -1.96 -21.99 -6.08
C VAL A 90 -1.14 -20.81 -5.55
N VAL A 91 -1.09 -19.70 -6.31
CA VAL A 91 -0.15 -18.62 -6.04
C VAL A 91 -0.52 -17.87 -4.76
N PHE A 92 -1.78 -17.47 -4.60
CA PHE A 92 -2.23 -16.70 -3.44
C PHE A 92 -2.03 -17.43 -2.11
N PRO A 93 -2.43 -18.70 -1.95
CA PRO A 93 -2.18 -19.42 -0.70
C PRO A 93 -0.70 -19.53 -0.35
N MET A 94 0.16 -19.80 -1.35
CA MET A 94 1.60 -19.94 -1.15
C MET A 94 2.30 -18.61 -0.82
N THR A 95 1.72 -17.48 -1.23
CA THR A 95 2.29 -16.14 -1.00
C THR A 95 1.46 -15.32 -0.02
N LYS A 96 0.60 -15.96 0.76
CA LYS A 96 -0.33 -15.29 1.69
C LYS A 96 0.38 -14.34 2.65
N SER A 97 1.52 -14.74 3.21
CA SER A 97 2.32 -13.89 4.11
C SER A 97 2.74 -12.59 3.44
N SER A 98 3.17 -12.64 2.18
CA SER A 98 3.57 -11.45 1.42
C SER A 98 2.38 -10.52 1.14
N PHE A 99 1.18 -11.06 0.91
CA PHE A 99 -0.03 -10.24 0.78
C PHE A 99 -0.39 -9.55 2.09
N ILE A 100 -0.29 -10.24 3.21
CA ILE A 100 -0.56 -9.66 4.53
C ILE A 100 0.48 -8.58 4.83
N THR A 101 1.76 -8.85 4.59
CA THR A 101 2.85 -7.87 4.76
C THR A 101 2.61 -6.62 3.90
N PHE A 102 2.25 -6.80 2.62
CA PHE A 102 1.93 -5.69 1.74
C PHE A 102 0.72 -4.89 2.24
N GLY A 103 -0.34 -5.57 2.68
CA GLY A 103 -1.54 -4.93 3.24
C GLY A 103 -1.21 -4.08 4.47
N LEU A 104 -0.39 -4.61 5.38
CA LEU A 104 0.09 -3.88 6.56
C LEU A 104 0.90 -2.65 6.19
N MET A 105 1.89 -2.81 5.32
CA MET A 105 2.75 -1.69 4.89
C MET A 105 1.92 -0.61 4.17
N SER A 106 0.98 -1.01 3.31
CA SER A 106 0.07 -0.09 2.63
C SER A 106 -0.85 0.64 3.60
N PHE A 107 -1.37 -0.06 4.60
CA PHE A 107 -2.20 0.57 5.63
C PHE A 107 -1.39 1.60 6.43
N ILE A 108 -0.21 1.24 6.92
CA ILE A 108 0.66 2.16 7.67
C ILE A 108 1.02 3.37 6.82
N ALA A 109 1.39 3.16 5.55
CA ALA A 109 1.73 4.25 4.64
C ALA A 109 0.55 5.19 4.39
N SER A 110 -0.66 4.65 4.17
CA SER A 110 -1.87 5.45 3.97
C SER A 110 -2.31 6.17 5.23
N TYR A 111 -2.20 5.49 6.39
CA TYR A 111 -2.58 6.04 7.69
C TYR A 111 -1.73 7.25 8.08
N ASN A 112 -0.43 7.21 7.76
CA ASN A 112 0.52 8.29 8.05
C ASN A 112 0.63 9.31 6.90
N ASN A 113 -0.07 9.10 5.77
CA ASN A 113 0.01 10.01 4.65
C ASN A 113 -0.74 11.30 4.97
N TYR A 114 0.01 12.40 5.00
CA TYR A 114 -0.52 13.73 5.24
C TYR A 114 -0.54 14.58 3.96
N MET A 115 0.59 14.60 3.24
CA MET A 115 0.84 15.60 2.20
C MET A 115 -0.17 15.50 1.04
N TRP A 116 -0.36 14.30 0.49
CA TRP A 116 -1.26 14.12 -0.64
C TRP A 116 -2.74 14.37 -0.29
N PRO A 117 -3.30 13.78 0.79
CA PRO A 117 -4.65 14.11 1.21
C PRO A 117 -4.86 15.61 1.46
N SER A 118 -3.89 16.31 2.06
CA SER A 118 -4.03 17.76 2.33
C SER A 118 -4.03 18.63 1.07
N LEU A 119 -3.51 18.13 -0.04
CA LEU A 119 -3.58 18.83 -1.33
C LEU A 119 -4.93 18.68 -2.02
N ILE A 120 -5.60 17.53 -1.84
CA ILE A 120 -6.79 17.20 -2.61
C ILE A 120 -8.10 17.25 -1.82
N THR A 121 -8.05 17.46 -0.48
CA THR A 121 -9.24 17.58 0.38
C THR A 121 -9.18 18.87 1.20
N ASN A 122 -10.30 19.61 1.20
CA ASN A 122 -10.45 20.89 1.91
C ASN A 122 -11.52 20.84 3.01
N ASP A 123 -12.44 19.88 2.96
CA ASP A 123 -13.49 19.69 3.97
C ASP A 123 -12.97 18.91 5.17
N SER A 124 -13.19 19.43 6.37
CA SER A 124 -12.82 18.78 7.64
C SER A 124 -13.45 17.38 7.80
N ASP A 125 -14.66 17.20 7.29
CA ASP A 125 -15.37 15.92 7.35
C ASP A 125 -14.71 14.81 6.51
N LYS A 126 -13.78 15.18 5.64
CA LYS A 126 -13.04 14.27 4.75
C LYS A 126 -11.58 14.13 5.15
N TYR A 127 -11.17 14.74 6.25
CA TYR A 127 -9.78 14.66 6.68
C TYR A 127 -9.36 13.25 7.05
N MET A 128 -8.18 12.90 6.60
CA MET A 128 -7.49 11.71 7.08
C MET A 128 -7.00 11.96 8.53
N VAL A 129 -6.71 10.86 9.24
CA VAL A 129 -6.26 10.92 10.64
C VAL A 129 -5.04 11.84 10.82
N SER A 130 -4.10 11.78 9.89
CA SER A 130 -2.89 12.64 9.90
C SER A 130 -3.21 14.13 9.70
N GLN A 131 -4.23 14.46 8.90
CA GLN A 131 -4.70 15.84 8.72
C GLN A 131 -5.40 16.34 9.99
N GLY A 132 -6.27 15.49 10.58
CA GLY A 132 -6.95 15.81 11.83
C GLY A 132 -5.96 16.05 12.98
N LEU A 133 -4.89 15.26 13.11
CA LEU A 133 -3.86 15.50 14.11
C LEU A 133 -3.17 16.85 13.91
N ARG A 134 -2.89 17.23 12.66
CA ARG A 134 -2.26 18.52 12.37
C ARG A 134 -3.15 19.71 12.73
N SER A 135 -4.47 19.61 12.62
CA SER A 135 -5.36 20.72 12.98
C SER A 135 -5.14 21.17 14.43
N PHE A 136 -4.89 20.23 15.35
CA PHE A 136 -4.56 20.57 16.75
C PHE A 136 -3.29 21.41 16.91
N PHE A 137 -2.31 21.27 16.01
CA PHE A 137 -1.10 22.11 16.04
C PHE A 137 -1.33 23.50 15.48
N ILE A 138 -2.28 23.66 14.53
CA ILE A 138 -2.52 24.93 13.82
C ILE A 138 -3.54 25.76 14.57
N GLU A 139 -4.59 25.15 15.11
CA GLU A 139 -5.66 25.85 15.85
C GLU A 139 -5.17 26.49 17.15
N GLY A 140 -4.06 25.99 17.71
CA GLY A 140 -3.38 26.60 18.85
C GLY A 140 -2.73 27.96 18.58
N GLY A 141 -2.58 28.35 17.34
CA GLY A 141 -2.17 29.64 16.75
C GLY A 141 -1.54 30.67 17.70
N ALA A 142 -2.19 31.85 17.84
CA ALA A 142 -1.69 32.99 18.62
C ALA A 142 -1.70 32.80 20.14
N TYR A 143 -2.39 31.80 20.67
CA TYR A 143 -2.53 31.52 22.11
C TYR A 143 -1.72 30.35 22.63
N GLY A 144 -0.93 29.72 21.78
CA GLY A 144 -0.07 28.58 22.11
C GLY A 144 -0.72 27.22 21.83
N THR A 145 0.12 26.22 21.51
CA THR A 145 -0.31 24.84 21.25
C THR A 145 -0.73 24.17 22.55
N GLU A 146 -1.94 23.62 22.58
CA GLU A 146 -2.40 22.81 23.71
C GLU A 146 -1.76 21.41 23.68
N TRP A 147 -0.54 21.33 24.15
CA TRP A 147 0.27 20.12 24.12
C TRP A 147 -0.41 18.91 24.76
N SER A 148 -1.23 19.11 25.78
CA SER A 148 -2.00 18.05 26.43
C SER A 148 -3.00 17.39 25.46
N LEU A 149 -3.70 18.17 24.64
CA LEU A 149 -4.62 17.65 23.63
C LEU A 149 -3.88 16.97 22.48
N VAL A 150 -2.79 17.57 22.03
CA VAL A 150 -1.94 16.97 20.97
C VAL A 150 -1.40 15.61 21.40
N MET A 151 -0.91 15.49 22.65
CA MET A 151 -0.40 14.23 23.17
C MET A 151 -1.51 13.19 23.37
N ALA A 152 -2.68 13.60 23.85
CA ALA A 152 -3.83 12.71 23.98
C ALA A 152 -4.33 12.21 22.61
N ALA A 153 -4.47 13.10 21.64
CA ALA A 153 -4.85 12.73 20.26
C ALA A 153 -3.81 11.80 19.63
N SER A 154 -2.52 12.08 19.79
CA SER A 154 -1.44 11.23 19.28
C SER A 154 -1.49 9.83 19.90
N ALA A 155 -1.73 9.73 21.21
CA ALA A 155 -1.86 8.45 21.90
C ALA A 155 -3.03 7.62 21.33
N VAL A 156 -4.20 8.24 21.13
CA VAL A 156 -5.37 7.57 20.54
C VAL A 156 -5.10 7.11 19.12
N ILE A 157 -4.42 7.93 18.31
CA ILE A 157 -4.09 7.64 16.92
C ILE A 157 -3.11 6.48 16.78
N VAL A 158 -2.21 6.28 17.72
CA VAL A 158 -1.24 5.18 17.71
C VAL A 158 -1.90 3.84 18.07
N ILE A 159 -2.97 3.82 18.87
CA ILE A 159 -3.62 2.58 19.32
C ILE A 159 -4.02 1.65 18.17
N PRO A 160 -4.72 2.08 17.11
CA PRO A 160 -5.09 1.19 16.00
C PRO A 160 -3.89 0.55 15.30
N LEU A 161 -2.78 1.30 15.17
CA LEU A 161 -1.54 0.78 14.58
C LEU A 161 -0.91 -0.31 15.46
N LEU A 162 -0.88 -0.11 16.78
CA LEU A 162 -0.36 -1.10 17.73
C LEU A 162 -1.21 -2.36 17.73
N ILE A 163 -2.54 -2.22 17.74
CA ILE A 163 -3.47 -3.35 17.67
C ILE A 163 -3.25 -4.14 16.39
N MET A 164 -3.22 -3.45 15.25
CA MET A 164 -3.00 -4.10 13.96
C MET A 164 -1.65 -4.82 13.91
N PHE A 165 -0.59 -4.19 14.42
CA PHE A 165 0.74 -4.79 14.48
C PHE A 165 0.75 -6.03 15.38
N ALA A 166 0.13 -5.98 16.56
CA ALA A 166 0.06 -7.11 17.48
C ALA A 166 -0.59 -8.35 16.85
N PHE A 167 -1.63 -8.15 16.02
CA PHE A 167 -2.26 -9.27 15.30
C PHE A 167 -1.46 -9.74 14.10
N ALA A 168 -0.75 -8.86 13.43
CA ALA A 168 -0.15 -9.15 12.13
C ALA A 168 1.35 -9.42 12.20
N GLN A 169 2.03 -9.18 13.33
CA GLN A 169 3.47 -9.34 13.50
C GLN A 169 4.00 -10.72 13.06
N LYS A 170 3.24 -11.79 13.31
CA LYS A 170 3.63 -13.15 12.92
C LYS A 170 3.81 -13.27 11.40
N TRP A 171 2.80 -12.82 10.63
CA TRP A 171 2.86 -12.87 9.15
C TRP A 171 3.85 -11.87 8.57
N PHE A 172 4.09 -10.77 9.27
CA PHE A 172 5.10 -9.78 8.88
C PHE A 172 6.51 -10.39 8.94
N ILE A 173 6.84 -11.10 10.03
CA ILE A 173 8.12 -11.78 10.19
C ILE A 173 8.28 -12.88 9.13
N ASP A 174 7.26 -13.71 8.92
CA ASP A 174 7.26 -14.78 7.92
C ASP A 174 7.38 -14.22 6.48
N GLY A 175 6.76 -13.06 6.20
CA GLY A 175 6.75 -12.44 4.88
C GLY A 175 8.03 -11.70 4.50
N ILE A 176 8.81 -11.20 5.47
CA ILE A 176 10.11 -10.54 5.24
C ILE A 176 11.25 -11.53 5.36
N GLY A 177 11.14 -12.49 6.29
CA GLY A 177 12.21 -13.42 6.61
C GLY A 177 12.49 -14.45 5.51
N GLY A 178 11.64 -14.53 4.48
CA GLY A 178 11.71 -15.61 3.48
C GLY A 178 11.87 -16.96 4.19
N ASP A 179 11.05 -17.93 3.91
CA ASP A 179 11.09 -19.26 4.53
C ASP A 179 12.52 -19.84 4.51
N THR A 180 13.34 -19.47 5.49
CA THR A 180 14.62 -20.15 5.75
C THR A 180 14.22 -21.49 6.35
N GLY A 181 13.82 -22.40 5.47
CA GLY A 181 13.50 -23.78 5.79
C GLY A 181 14.71 -24.52 6.37
N VAL A 182 15.06 -24.18 7.59
CA VAL A 182 15.86 -25.02 8.47
C VAL A 182 14.92 -25.52 9.55
N LYS A 183 14.12 -26.52 9.20
CA LYS A 183 13.66 -27.47 10.18
C LYS A 183 14.81 -28.47 10.37
N GLY A 184 15.61 -28.26 11.42
CA GLY A 184 16.47 -29.29 11.99
C GLY A 184 15.64 -30.39 12.61
#